data_53fa69031d7353e254fa2f13131f2d56
#
_entry.id   53fa69031d7353e254fa2f13131f2d56
#
_cell.length_a   1.000
_cell.length_b   1.000
_cell.length_c   1.000
_cell.angle_alpha   90.00
_cell.angle_beta   90.00
_cell.angle_gamma   90.00
#
_symmetry.space_group_name_H-M   'P 1'
#
loop_
_entity.id
_entity.type
_entity.pdbx_description
1 polymer ?
#
loop_
_entity_poly.entity_id
_entity_poly.type
_entity_poly.pdbx_seq_one_letter_code
_entity_poly.pdbx_strand_id
1 'polypeptide(L)'
;MAQTALVVLTTLANDADARALVTALVAARLVACGTLLPGARSIYRWEGQVTEEAEVVVLLKTDASRWEALCAAVRERHPYQVPELLALPVQRGLERYLSWLTREVVG
;
A
#
# COMPACT_ATOMS: atom_id res chain seq x y z
N MET A 1 16.40 15.85 -10.64
CA MET A 1 16.16 14.45 -10.27
C MET A 1 14.71 14.10 -10.49
N ALA A 2 14.46 12.97 -11.10
CA ALA A 2 13.11 12.51 -11.30
C ALA A 2 12.48 12.14 -9.97
N GLN A 3 11.18 12.41 -9.83
CA GLN A 3 10.43 11.97 -8.68
C GLN A 3 10.16 10.49 -8.80
N THR A 4 10.51 9.75 -7.77
CA THR A 4 10.33 8.31 -7.75
C THR A 4 9.37 7.86 -6.65
N ALA A 5 8.75 8.79 -5.94
CA ALA A 5 7.79 8.47 -4.89
C ALA A 5 6.52 7.87 -5.48
N LEU A 6 5.97 6.90 -4.77
CA LEU A 6 4.74 6.22 -5.15
C LEU A 6 3.75 6.25 -4.00
N VAL A 7 2.47 6.42 -4.35
CA VAL A 7 1.37 6.10 -3.44
C VAL A 7 0.80 4.77 -3.91
N VAL A 8 0.75 3.79 -3.02
CA VAL A 8 0.33 2.45 -3.36
C VAL A 8 -0.95 2.11 -2.61
N LEU A 9 -1.95 1.62 -3.36
CA LEU A 9 -3.25 1.28 -2.82
C LEU A 9 -3.37 -0.22 -2.63
N THR A 10 -3.88 -0.63 -1.47
CA THR A 10 -4.35 -1.99 -1.23
C THR A 10 -5.56 -1.93 -0.30
N THR A 11 -6.25 -3.06 -0.15
CA THR A 11 -7.40 -3.16 0.75
C THR A 11 -7.30 -4.43 1.57
N LEU A 12 -7.82 -4.38 2.78
CA LEU A 12 -7.86 -5.52 3.70
C LEU A 12 -9.29 -5.65 4.24
N ALA A 13 -9.65 -6.85 4.69
CA ALA A 13 -11.00 -7.13 5.17
C ALA A 13 -11.29 -6.47 6.52
N ASN A 14 -10.28 -6.21 7.33
CA ASN A 14 -10.47 -5.67 8.68
C ASN A 14 -9.25 -4.88 9.14
N ASP A 15 -9.43 -4.14 10.22
CA ASP A 15 -8.40 -3.27 10.77
C ASP A 15 -7.19 -4.05 11.27
N ALA A 16 -7.41 -5.19 11.90
CA ALA A 16 -6.31 -5.99 12.45
C ALA A 16 -5.36 -6.47 11.36
N ASP A 17 -5.90 -6.98 10.24
CA ASP A 17 -5.09 -7.44 9.12
C ASP A 17 -4.35 -6.27 8.47
N ALA A 18 -5.03 -5.12 8.33
CA ALA A 18 -4.42 -3.93 7.75
C ALA A 18 -3.25 -3.44 8.61
N ARG A 19 -3.44 -3.37 9.92
CA ARG A 19 -2.37 -2.96 10.85
C ARG A 19 -1.20 -3.90 10.78
N ALA A 20 -1.45 -5.20 10.76
CA ALA A 20 -0.38 -6.21 10.72
C ALA A 20 0.45 -6.06 9.45
N LEU A 21 -0.21 -5.91 8.31
CA LEU A 21 0.48 -5.76 7.04
C LEU A 21 1.31 -4.48 7.02
N VAL A 22 0.71 -3.35 7.35
CA VAL A 22 1.40 -2.06 7.30
C VAL A 22 2.59 -2.03 8.26
N THR A 23 2.39 -2.53 9.49
CA THR A 23 3.47 -2.57 10.47
C THR A 23 4.66 -3.37 9.95
N ALA A 24 4.40 -4.53 9.35
CA ALA A 24 5.46 -5.36 8.80
C ALA A 24 6.20 -4.67 7.65
N LEU A 25 5.45 -3.99 6.77
CA LEU A 25 6.05 -3.31 5.63
C LEU A 25 6.89 -2.10 6.05
N VAL A 26 6.43 -1.36 7.05
CA VAL A 26 7.19 -0.23 7.60
C VAL A 26 8.45 -0.73 8.29
N ALA A 27 8.34 -1.78 9.10
CA ALA A 27 9.48 -2.34 9.82
C ALA A 27 10.55 -2.85 8.86
N ALA A 28 10.15 -3.41 7.72
CA ALA A 28 11.06 -3.91 6.70
C ALA A 28 11.59 -2.82 5.77
N ARG A 29 11.20 -1.56 5.98
CA ARG A 29 11.57 -0.42 5.15
C ARG A 29 11.14 -0.57 3.69
N LEU A 30 10.06 -1.28 3.45
CA LEU A 30 9.48 -1.40 2.12
C LEU A 30 8.53 -0.25 1.81
N VAL A 31 8.00 0.39 2.85
CA VAL A 31 7.24 1.62 2.74
C VAL A 31 7.69 2.56 3.86
N ALA A 32 7.57 3.87 3.62
CA ALA A 32 7.89 4.86 4.64
C ALA A 32 6.76 4.98 5.65
N CYS A 33 5.53 4.82 5.18
CA CYS A 33 4.35 4.86 6.04
C CYS A 33 3.16 4.27 5.32
N GLY A 34 2.11 3.98 6.08
CA GLY A 34 0.84 3.56 5.54
C GLY A 34 -0.28 4.19 6.35
N THR A 35 -1.33 4.62 5.65
CA THR A 35 -2.51 5.22 6.27
C THR A 35 -3.68 4.27 6.07
N LEU A 36 -4.41 3.99 7.14
CA LEU A 36 -5.56 3.11 7.11
C LEU A 36 -6.84 3.95 7.09
N LEU A 37 -7.73 3.65 6.15
CA LEU A 37 -9.03 4.31 6.00
C LEU A 37 -10.11 3.26 6.20
N PRO A 38 -10.65 3.13 7.42
CA PRO A 38 -11.72 2.16 7.68
C PRO A 38 -13.06 2.67 7.14
N GLY A 39 -14.01 1.77 7.05
CA GLY A 39 -15.38 2.14 6.66
C GLY A 39 -15.61 2.21 5.16
N ALA A 40 -14.66 1.76 4.37
CA ALA A 40 -14.83 1.70 2.92
C ALA A 40 -15.68 0.48 2.55
N ARG A 41 -16.32 0.56 1.40
CA ARG A 41 -17.04 -0.57 0.83
C ARG A 41 -16.60 -0.75 -0.60
N SER A 42 -16.23 -1.99 -0.95
CA SER A 42 -15.84 -2.32 -2.32
C SER A 42 -16.95 -3.12 -2.97
N ILE A 43 -17.29 -2.73 -4.18
CA ILE A 43 -18.32 -3.41 -4.96
C ILE A 43 -17.63 -3.88 -6.23
N TYR A 44 -17.65 -5.18 -6.48
CA TYR A 44 -16.87 -5.76 -7.56
C TYR A 44 -17.48 -7.06 -8.05
N ARG A 45 -17.04 -7.52 -9.20
CA ARG A 45 -17.48 -8.79 -9.75
C ARG A 45 -16.46 -9.86 -9.38
N TRP A 46 -16.96 -10.91 -8.77
CA TRP A 46 -16.14 -12.06 -8.40
C TRP A 46 -16.89 -13.33 -8.77
N GLU A 47 -16.25 -14.19 -9.55
CA GLU A 47 -16.82 -15.46 -10.00
C GLU A 47 -18.22 -15.30 -10.58
N GLY A 48 -18.40 -14.27 -11.40
CA GLY A 48 -19.66 -14.01 -12.09
C GLY A 48 -20.73 -13.31 -11.26
N GLN A 49 -20.42 -12.97 -10.01
CA GLN A 49 -21.38 -12.31 -9.11
C GLN A 49 -20.92 -10.92 -8.73
N VAL A 50 -21.88 -9.99 -8.64
CA VAL A 50 -21.60 -8.67 -8.08
C VAL A 50 -21.61 -8.83 -6.55
N THR A 51 -20.49 -8.47 -5.94
CA THR A 51 -20.24 -8.67 -4.51
C THR A 51 -19.94 -7.32 -3.87
N GLU A 52 -20.44 -7.13 -2.66
CA GLU A 52 -20.12 -5.93 -1.88
C GLU A 52 -19.56 -6.35 -0.53
N GLU A 53 -18.43 -5.75 -0.14
CA GLU A 53 -17.78 -6.08 1.12
C GLU A 53 -17.26 -4.82 1.80
N ALA A 54 -17.29 -4.82 3.14
CA ALA A 54 -16.64 -3.79 3.92
C ALA A 54 -15.15 -4.01 3.84
N GLU A 55 -14.38 -2.94 3.65
CA GLU A 55 -12.93 -3.03 3.55
C GLU A 55 -12.26 -1.85 4.22
N VAL A 56 -10.99 -2.05 4.60
CA VAL A 56 -10.10 -0.97 5.02
C VAL A 56 -9.21 -0.66 3.83
N VAL A 57 -9.25 0.58 3.38
CA VAL A 57 -8.34 1.05 2.32
C VAL A 57 -7.02 1.45 2.96
N VAL A 58 -5.92 1.00 2.38
CA VAL A 58 -4.59 1.32 2.87
C VAL A 58 -3.85 2.10 1.79
N LEU A 59 -3.34 3.26 2.17
CA LEU A 59 -2.48 4.09 1.32
C LEU A 59 -1.05 3.97 1.83
N LEU A 60 -0.20 3.33 1.04
CA LEU A 60 1.21 3.16 1.36
C LEU A 60 2.01 4.22 0.63
N LYS A 61 3.06 4.74 1.25
CA LYS A 61 3.97 5.69 0.59
C LYS A 61 5.35 5.06 0.53
N THR A 62 5.92 5.00 -0.67
CA THR A 62 7.21 4.37 -0.87
C THR A 62 7.94 4.99 -2.07
N ASP A 63 9.10 4.43 -2.39
CA ASP A 63 9.90 4.82 -3.54
C ASP A 63 9.83 3.72 -4.59
N ALA A 64 9.91 4.10 -5.87
CA ALA A 64 9.85 3.14 -6.98
C ALA A 64 10.91 2.05 -6.88
N SER A 65 12.07 2.36 -6.27
CA SER A 65 13.13 1.37 -6.08
C SER A 65 12.72 0.20 -5.19
N ARG A 66 11.65 0.35 -4.40
CA ARG A 66 11.17 -0.71 -3.50
C ARG A 66 10.00 -1.50 -4.08
N TRP A 67 9.54 -1.16 -5.27
CA TRP A 67 8.33 -1.75 -5.83
C TRP A 67 8.37 -3.28 -5.91
N GLU A 68 9.45 -3.86 -6.47
CA GLU A 68 9.53 -5.31 -6.62
C GLU A 68 9.54 -6.03 -5.27
N ALA A 69 10.31 -5.50 -4.33
CA ALA A 69 10.35 -6.08 -2.98
C ALA A 69 9.02 -5.93 -2.26
N LEU A 70 8.34 -4.81 -2.48
CA LEU A 70 7.01 -4.57 -1.92
C LEU A 70 6.00 -5.58 -2.47
N CYS A 71 6.00 -5.81 -3.77
CA CYS A 71 5.11 -6.78 -4.39
C CYS A 71 5.32 -8.18 -3.81
N ALA A 72 6.57 -8.58 -3.64
CA ALA A 72 6.89 -9.89 -3.07
C ALA A 72 6.37 -10.02 -1.63
N ALA A 73 6.59 -8.98 -0.83
CA ALA A 73 6.14 -9.00 0.57
C ALA A 73 4.63 -9.02 0.69
N VAL A 74 3.93 -8.27 -0.17
CA VAL A 74 2.47 -8.25 -0.16
C VAL A 74 1.91 -9.61 -0.58
N ARG A 75 2.47 -10.22 -1.63
CA ARG A 75 2.04 -11.56 -2.04
C ARG A 75 2.18 -12.59 -0.91
N GLU A 76 3.25 -12.46 -0.13
CA GLU A 76 3.51 -13.40 0.96
C GLU A 76 2.62 -13.17 2.17
N ARG A 77 2.31 -11.91 2.48
CA ARG A 77 1.66 -11.54 3.74
C ARG A 77 0.18 -11.21 3.63
N HIS A 78 -0.29 -10.84 2.45
CA HIS A 78 -1.68 -10.43 2.27
C HIS A 78 -2.58 -11.67 2.33
N PRO A 79 -3.67 -11.64 3.11
CA PRO A 79 -4.53 -12.82 3.26
C PRO A 79 -5.42 -13.12 2.05
N TYR A 80 -5.59 -12.17 1.12
CA TYR A 80 -6.44 -12.40 -0.05
C TYR A 80 -5.72 -13.28 -1.07
N GLN A 81 -6.50 -14.09 -1.78
CA GLN A 81 -5.99 -14.88 -2.89
C GLN A 81 -5.49 -13.99 -4.02
N VAL A 82 -6.23 -12.92 -4.32
CA VAL A 82 -5.88 -11.95 -5.36
C VAL A 82 -5.93 -10.55 -4.75
N PRO A 83 -4.86 -10.11 -4.08
CA PRO A 83 -4.87 -8.78 -3.46
C PRO A 83 -4.75 -7.67 -4.48
N GLU A 84 -5.43 -6.56 -4.22
CA GLU A 84 -5.23 -5.34 -4.96
C GLU A 84 -3.90 -4.73 -4.56
N LEU A 85 -3.10 -4.33 -5.54
CA LEU A 85 -1.88 -3.58 -5.27
C LEU A 85 -1.60 -2.71 -6.50
N LEU A 86 -1.86 -1.42 -6.36
CA LEU A 86 -1.74 -0.47 -7.46
C LEU A 86 -0.83 0.67 -7.05
N ALA A 87 0.12 1.02 -7.90
CA ALA A 87 1.03 2.13 -7.65
C ALA A 87 0.65 3.32 -8.50
N LEU A 88 0.58 4.48 -7.85
CA LEU A 88 0.34 5.75 -8.51
C LEU A 88 1.60 6.60 -8.35
N PRO A 89 2.19 7.09 -9.45
CA PRO A 89 3.36 7.93 -9.34
C PRO A 89 2.98 9.28 -8.73
N VAL A 90 3.81 9.77 -7.82
CA VAL A 90 3.64 11.10 -7.24
C VAL A 90 4.31 12.10 -8.16
N GLN A 91 3.51 12.95 -8.79
CA GLN A 91 4.05 13.94 -9.71
C GLN A 91 4.72 15.09 -8.97
N ARG A 92 4.14 15.55 -7.86
CA ARG A 92 4.67 16.66 -7.08
C ARG A 92 4.42 16.43 -5.61
N GLY A 93 5.33 16.87 -4.78
CA GLY A 93 5.18 16.84 -3.34
C GLY A 93 6.11 17.83 -2.70
N LEU A 94 5.90 18.12 -1.42
CA LEU A 94 6.80 18.99 -0.67
C LEU A 94 8.16 18.31 -0.53
N GLU A 95 9.22 19.05 -0.84
CA GLU A 95 10.57 18.50 -0.89
C GLU A 95 10.98 17.82 0.42
N ARG A 96 10.70 18.44 1.56
CA ARG A 96 11.07 17.87 2.85
C ARG A 96 10.35 16.55 3.12
N TYR A 97 9.09 16.45 2.73
CA TYR A 97 8.33 15.22 2.89
C TYR A 97 8.89 14.12 1.97
N LEU A 98 9.14 14.45 0.72
CA LEU A 98 9.67 13.49 -0.25
C LEU A 98 11.06 13.00 0.15
N SER A 99 11.90 13.89 0.70
CA SER A 99 13.21 13.51 1.20
C SER A 99 13.10 12.55 2.38
N TRP A 100 12.19 12.83 3.30
CA TRP A 100 11.93 11.94 4.42
C TRP A 100 11.48 10.56 3.94
N LEU A 101 10.52 10.55 2.99
CA LEU A 101 9.99 9.30 2.45
C LEU A 101 11.10 8.43 1.86
N THR A 102 11.92 9.02 1.01
CA THR A 102 13.01 8.31 0.35
C THR A 102 14.02 7.79 1.38
N ARG A 103 14.37 8.62 2.36
CA ARG A 103 15.35 8.26 3.39
C ARG A 103 14.88 7.08 4.22
N GLU A 104 13.58 6.98 4.49
CA GLU A 104 13.06 5.90 5.33
C GLU A 104 13.05 4.54 4.63
N VAL A 105 13.04 4.51 3.28
CA VAL A 105 12.99 3.25 2.55
C VAL A 105 14.30 2.90 1.85
N VAL A 106 15.14 3.89 1.57
CA VAL A 106 16.38 3.67 0.81
C VAL A 106 17.60 3.83 1.71
N GLY A 107 17.48 4.73 2.64
CA GLY A 107 18.58 5.10 3.49
C GLY A 107 18.98 4.18 4.51
#